data_8ae6edccaad5b28050c0bbfdb3360921
#
_entry.id   8ae6edccaad5b28050c0bbfdb3360921
#
_cell.length_a   1.000
_cell.length_b   1.000
_cell.length_c   1.000
_cell.angle_alpha   90.00
_cell.angle_beta   90.00
_cell.angle_gamma   90.00
#
_symmetry.space_group_name_H-M   'P 1'
#
loop_
_entity.id
_entity.type
_entity.pdbx_description
1 polymer ?
#
loop_
_entity_poly.entity_id
_entity_poly.type
_entity_poly.pdbx_seq_one_letter_code
_entity_poly.pdbx_strand_id
1 'polypeptide(L)'
;MQAQSYVKVINFVRLTLKGNYMASILGIGNALTDILALLPDDSFLKEFHLPKGSMQHVDMETGDKIWKTLKPMGVQLVAGGSAANTITGTAIFGMESAFIGKVGDDDLGHLFKSDQAQYGIRSILLKGVNSSGRAMVFITAPNAERTFAVYLGAALELVPEDLDPEWFKGYDYFHIEGYLVQNQATIRRAVELAKAAGCIISLDM
;
A
#
# COMPACT_ATOMS: atom_id res chain seq x y z
N MET A 1 -33.39 -0.77 5.05
CA MET A 1 -32.86 0.15 6.08
C MET A 1 -31.46 0.54 5.60
N GLN A 2 -31.30 1.80 5.20
CA GLN A 2 -30.07 2.33 4.62
C GLN A 2 -29.01 2.47 5.72
N ALA A 3 -27.85 1.85 5.52
CA ALA A 3 -26.66 2.13 6.32
C ALA A 3 -26.08 3.46 5.85
N GLN A 4 -26.32 4.51 6.63
CA GLN A 4 -25.68 5.81 6.42
C GLN A 4 -24.19 5.69 6.72
N SER A 5 -23.39 5.96 5.69
CA SER A 5 -21.94 6.10 5.80
C SER A 5 -21.60 7.29 6.72
N TYR A 6 -20.99 7.00 7.85
CA TYR A 6 -20.38 8.03 8.68
C TYR A 6 -18.99 8.37 8.13
N VAL A 7 -18.93 9.22 7.13
CA VAL A 7 -17.72 10.00 6.86
C VAL A 7 -17.81 11.24 7.79
N LYS A 8 -17.24 11.12 8.98
CA LYS A 8 -16.94 12.30 9.77
C LYS A 8 -15.77 13.03 9.12
N VAL A 9 -16.07 14.10 8.39
CA VAL A 9 -15.08 15.10 8.01
C VAL A 9 -14.60 15.75 9.33
N ILE A 10 -13.43 15.34 9.79
CA ILE A 10 -12.77 16.02 10.91
C ILE A 10 -12.16 17.28 10.30
N ASN A 11 -12.79 18.43 10.57
CA ASN A 11 -12.17 19.73 10.31
C ASN A 11 -10.97 19.88 11.25
N PHE A 12 -9.78 19.56 10.75
CA PHE A 12 -8.54 19.82 11.47
C PHE A 12 -8.31 21.33 11.53
N VAL A 13 -8.32 21.87 12.73
CA VAL A 13 -7.82 23.22 13.01
C VAL A 13 -6.35 23.26 12.63
N ARG A 14 -6.03 24.00 11.58
CA ARG A 14 -4.66 24.25 11.13
C ARG A 14 -3.92 24.97 12.27
N LEU A 15 -3.13 24.21 13.02
CA LEU A 15 -2.21 24.79 14.01
C LEU A 15 -1.11 25.53 13.23
N THR A 16 -1.27 26.85 13.15
CA THR A 16 -0.24 27.76 12.63
C THR A 16 0.87 27.86 13.68
N LEU A 17 1.84 26.96 13.62
CA LEU A 17 3.12 27.19 14.27
C LEU A 17 3.84 28.31 13.48
N LYS A 18 4.50 29.22 14.20
CA LYS A 18 5.26 30.33 13.60
C LYS A 18 6.30 29.81 12.61
N GLY A 19 6.08 30.10 11.34
CA GLY A 19 6.82 29.59 10.20
C GLY A 19 6.06 28.47 9.52
N ASN A 20 5.48 28.73 8.34
CA ASN A 20 4.66 27.79 7.54
C ASN A 20 5.50 26.64 6.96
N TYR A 21 6.30 25.96 7.77
CA TYR A 21 7.03 24.79 7.34
C TYR A 21 6.16 23.55 7.61
N MET A 22 5.62 22.99 6.55
CA MET A 22 4.97 21.68 6.57
C MET A 22 6.03 20.65 6.20
N ALA A 23 6.31 19.73 7.11
CA ALA A 23 7.23 18.64 6.83
C ALA A 23 6.75 17.81 5.65
N SER A 24 7.69 17.26 4.90
CA SER A 24 7.44 16.46 3.70
C SER A 24 8.00 15.05 3.86
N ILE A 25 7.32 14.07 3.28
CA ILE A 25 7.68 12.66 3.40
C ILE A 25 7.59 11.92 2.07
N LEU A 26 8.63 11.15 1.75
CA LEU A 26 8.67 10.20 0.66
C LEU A 26 8.64 8.78 1.22
N GLY A 27 7.72 7.95 0.77
CA GLY A 27 7.67 6.53 1.13
C GLY A 27 8.12 5.64 -0.02
N ILE A 28 8.61 4.46 0.32
CA ILE A 28 8.87 3.37 -0.62
C ILE A 28 8.31 2.06 -0.07
N GLY A 29 7.58 1.31 -0.88
CA GLY A 29 6.96 0.07 -0.42
C GLY A 29 6.34 -0.75 -1.55
N ASN A 30 5.79 -1.90 -1.16
CA ASN A 30 4.99 -2.71 -2.06
C ASN A 30 3.66 -2.00 -2.35
N ALA A 31 3.46 -1.62 -3.60
CA ALA A 31 2.19 -1.03 -4.06
C ALA A 31 1.15 -2.16 -4.19
N LEU A 32 0.36 -2.36 -3.15
CA LEU A 32 -0.67 -3.40 -3.11
C LEU A 32 -2.07 -2.79 -3.11
N THR A 33 -3.01 -3.42 -3.81
CA THR A 33 -4.43 -3.13 -3.63
C THR A 33 -5.00 -4.10 -2.61
N ASP A 34 -5.53 -3.56 -1.51
CA ASP A 34 -6.25 -4.35 -0.50
C ASP A 34 -7.65 -4.67 -1.02
N ILE A 35 -8.01 -5.96 -0.99
CA ILE A 35 -9.30 -6.50 -1.41
C ILE A 35 -9.98 -7.06 -0.18
N LEU A 36 -10.92 -6.31 0.41
CA LEU A 36 -11.59 -6.70 1.63
C LEU A 36 -12.87 -7.47 1.32
N ALA A 37 -12.93 -8.72 1.80
CA ALA A 37 -14.06 -9.63 1.65
C ALA A 37 -14.63 -10.03 3.01
N LEU A 38 -15.92 -9.76 3.21
CA LEU A 38 -16.66 -10.28 4.39
C LEU A 38 -17.19 -11.67 4.06
N LEU A 39 -16.72 -12.67 4.80
CA LEU A 39 -17.14 -14.07 4.62
C LEU A 39 -18.10 -14.48 5.73
N PRO A 40 -19.20 -15.19 5.39
CA PRO A 40 -20.17 -15.66 6.39
C PRO A 40 -19.57 -16.74 7.30
N ASP A 41 -18.62 -17.52 6.79
CA ASP A 41 -17.97 -18.63 7.48
C ASP A 41 -16.58 -18.94 6.90
N ASP A 42 -15.96 -20.01 7.36
CA ASP A 42 -14.61 -20.43 6.97
C ASP A 42 -14.56 -21.33 5.71
N SER A 43 -15.66 -21.55 5.00
CA SER A 43 -15.71 -22.46 3.83
C SER A 43 -14.78 -22.02 2.72
N PHE A 44 -14.75 -20.72 2.43
CA PHE A 44 -13.85 -20.11 1.46
C PHE A 44 -12.37 -20.33 1.83
N LEU A 45 -12.03 -20.13 3.12
CA LEU A 45 -10.65 -20.33 3.58
C LEU A 45 -10.21 -21.79 3.43
N LYS A 46 -11.12 -22.73 3.69
CA LYS A 46 -10.86 -24.18 3.52
C LYS A 46 -10.67 -24.53 2.06
N GLU A 47 -11.49 -23.98 1.15
CA GLU A 47 -11.39 -24.21 -0.30
C GLU A 47 -10.02 -23.83 -0.84
N PHE A 48 -9.49 -22.69 -0.38
CA PHE A 48 -8.17 -22.17 -0.81
C PHE A 48 -7.01 -22.58 0.11
N HIS A 49 -7.22 -23.47 1.06
CA HIS A 49 -6.23 -23.96 2.03
C HIS A 49 -5.52 -22.82 2.79
N LEU A 50 -6.25 -21.77 3.13
CA LEU A 50 -5.75 -20.63 3.88
C LEU A 50 -5.98 -20.83 5.38
N PRO A 51 -4.93 -21.00 6.20
CA PRO A 51 -5.08 -21.13 7.65
C PRO A 51 -5.69 -19.85 8.23
N LYS A 52 -6.80 -19.98 8.95
CA LYS A 52 -7.49 -18.85 9.57
C LYS A 52 -6.55 -18.05 10.48
N GLY A 53 -6.63 -16.72 10.41
CA GLY A 53 -5.77 -15.80 11.19
C GLY A 53 -4.35 -15.68 10.68
N SER A 54 -4.01 -16.31 9.55
CA SER A 54 -2.66 -16.25 8.98
C SER A 54 -2.54 -15.27 7.81
N MET A 55 -1.29 -14.94 7.47
CA MET A 55 -0.94 -14.29 6.20
C MET A 55 -0.10 -15.26 5.36
N GLN A 56 -0.58 -15.58 4.17
CA GLN A 56 0.07 -16.47 3.22
C GLN A 56 0.44 -15.72 1.95
N HIS A 57 1.69 -15.87 1.51
CA HIS A 57 2.06 -15.47 0.15
C HIS A 57 1.56 -16.52 -0.84
N VAL A 58 0.92 -16.06 -1.90
CA VAL A 58 0.39 -16.92 -2.96
C VAL A 58 1.04 -16.56 -4.30
N ASP A 59 1.13 -17.54 -5.18
CA ASP A 59 1.56 -17.34 -6.55
C ASP A 59 0.48 -16.63 -7.41
N MET A 60 0.83 -16.34 -8.65
CA MET A 60 -0.06 -15.65 -9.58
C MET A 60 -1.33 -16.46 -9.85
N GLU A 61 -1.18 -17.78 -10.09
CA GLU A 61 -2.31 -18.65 -10.44
C GLU A 61 -3.33 -18.71 -9.29
N THR A 62 -2.86 -18.94 -8.06
CA THR A 62 -3.68 -18.97 -6.86
C THR A 62 -4.31 -17.59 -6.59
N GLY A 63 -3.52 -16.52 -6.69
CA GLY A 63 -4.01 -15.16 -6.51
C GLY A 63 -5.09 -14.77 -7.52
N ASP A 64 -4.94 -15.17 -8.79
CA ASP A 64 -5.94 -14.92 -9.85
C ASP A 64 -7.21 -15.73 -9.62
N LYS A 65 -7.07 -16.99 -9.20
CA LYS A 65 -8.22 -17.84 -8.88
C LYS A 65 -9.03 -17.27 -7.72
N ILE A 66 -8.36 -16.86 -6.64
CA ILE A 66 -9.01 -16.22 -5.49
C ILE A 66 -9.69 -14.92 -5.95
N TRP A 67 -8.98 -14.04 -6.65
CA TRP A 67 -9.52 -12.76 -7.14
C TRP A 67 -10.76 -12.94 -8.02
N LYS A 68 -10.70 -13.88 -8.97
CA LYS A 68 -11.83 -14.22 -9.84
C LYS A 68 -13.06 -14.66 -9.06
N THR A 69 -12.86 -15.41 -7.97
CA THR A 69 -13.94 -15.87 -7.10
C THR A 69 -14.51 -14.74 -6.23
N LEU A 70 -13.65 -13.81 -5.76
CA LEU A 70 -14.07 -12.68 -4.92
C LEU A 70 -14.77 -11.56 -5.70
N LYS A 71 -14.34 -11.29 -6.93
CA LYS A 71 -14.80 -10.14 -7.71
C LYS A 71 -16.34 -9.99 -7.78
N PRO A 72 -17.14 -11.06 -7.94
CA PRO A 72 -18.60 -10.97 -7.94
C PRO A 72 -19.23 -10.81 -6.54
N MET A 73 -18.46 -10.93 -5.45
CA MET A 73 -19.00 -10.93 -4.07
C MET A 73 -19.18 -9.53 -3.48
N GLY A 74 -18.93 -8.46 -4.23
CA GLY A 74 -19.10 -7.09 -3.75
C GLY A 74 -18.03 -6.66 -2.74
N VAL A 75 -16.78 -6.99 -3.02
CA VAL A 75 -15.61 -6.64 -2.19
C VAL A 75 -15.30 -5.14 -2.21
N GLN A 76 -14.69 -4.65 -1.14
CA GLN A 76 -14.14 -3.30 -1.09
C GLN A 76 -12.68 -3.30 -1.57
N LEU A 77 -12.33 -2.32 -2.40
CA LEU A 77 -10.97 -2.14 -2.93
C LEU A 77 -10.40 -0.81 -2.45
N VAL A 78 -9.15 -0.80 -2.00
CA VAL A 78 -8.44 0.39 -1.52
C VAL A 78 -6.95 0.24 -1.76
N ALA A 79 -6.24 1.35 -2.00
CA ALA A 79 -4.78 1.32 -2.00
C ALA A 79 -4.29 0.88 -0.62
N GLY A 80 -3.37 -0.10 -0.59
CA GLY A 80 -2.85 -0.74 0.62
C GLY A 80 -1.33 -0.91 0.57
N GLY A 81 -0.80 -1.72 1.48
CA GLY A 81 0.63 -1.83 1.77
C GLY A 81 1.01 -0.92 2.96
N SER A 82 1.92 -1.39 3.84
CA SER A 82 2.15 -0.70 5.13
C SER A 82 2.73 0.69 4.95
N ALA A 83 3.72 0.86 4.05
CA ALA A 83 4.26 2.19 3.75
C ALA A 83 3.23 3.08 3.05
N ALA A 84 2.46 2.56 2.08
CA ALA A 84 1.44 3.35 1.41
C ALA A 84 0.37 3.85 2.40
N ASN A 85 -0.05 3.01 3.36
CA ASN A 85 -0.96 3.40 4.43
C ASN A 85 -0.37 4.47 5.34
N THR A 86 0.93 4.38 5.68
CA THR A 86 1.65 5.40 6.43
C THR A 86 1.67 6.73 5.68
N ILE A 87 2.00 6.71 4.38
CA ILE A 87 2.01 7.90 3.52
C ILE A 87 0.62 8.51 3.39
N THR A 88 -0.42 7.69 3.26
CA THR A 88 -1.81 8.16 3.25
C THR A 88 -2.17 8.84 4.58
N GLY A 89 -1.79 8.24 5.71
CA GLY A 89 -1.99 8.83 7.02
C GLY A 89 -1.31 10.20 7.17
N THR A 90 -0.05 10.33 6.74
CA THR A 90 0.68 11.61 6.79
C THR A 90 0.08 12.66 5.86
N ALA A 91 -0.41 12.27 4.68
CA ALA A 91 -1.13 13.17 3.77
C ALA A 91 -2.43 13.69 4.39
N ILE A 92 -3.20 12.83 5.06
CA ILE A 92 -4.42 13.22 5.80
C ILE A 92 -4.09 14.24 6.90
N PHE A 93 -2.96 14.10 7.57
CA PHE A 93 -2.47 15.09 8.55
C PHE A 93 -1.87 16.35 7.92
N GLY A 94 -1.86 16.46 6.59
CA GLY A 94 -1.47 17.67 5.86
C GLY A 94 0.01 17.76 5.51
N MET A 95 0.79 16.68 5.66
CA MET A 95 2.17 16.63 5.17
C MET A 95 2.18 16.54 3.64
N GLU A 96 3.16 17.19 2.99
CA GLU A 96 3.47 16.92 1.60
C GLU A 96 4.00 15.51 1.48
N SER A 97 3.28 14.64 0.76
CA SER A 97 3.51 13.21 0.77
C SER A 97 3.69 12.64 -0.63
N ALA A 98 4.67 11.75 -0.78
CA ALA A 98 4.91 11.02 -2.03
C ALA A 98 5.18 9.54 -1.74
N PHE A 99 4.95 8.70 -2.76
CA PHE A 99 5.13 7.27 -2.64
C PHE A 99 5.79 6.68 -3.89
N ILE A 100 6.85 5.88 -3.70
CA ILE A 100 7.53 5.10 -4.73
C ILE A 100 7.06 3.65 -4.65
N GLY A 101 6.64 3.09 -5.77
CA GLY A 101 6.27 1.69 -5.89
C GLY A 101 6.20 1.22 -7.33
N LYS A 102 5.82 -0.04 -7.53
CA LYS A 102 5.69 -0.61 -8.87
C LYS A 102 4.37 -1.37 -8.98
N VAL A 103 3.61 -1.12 -10.04
CA VAL A 103 2.28 -1.68 -10.29
C VAL A 103 2.20 -2.27 -11.70
N GLY A 104 1.28 -3.16 -11.95
CA GLY A 104 0.95 -3.63 -13.28
C GLY A 104 0.14 -2.60 -14.07
N ASP A 105 0.00 -2.83 -15.38
CA ASP A 105 -0.87 -2.05 -16.25
C ASP A 105 -2.28 -2.67 -16.25
N ASP A 106 -2.96 -2.59 -15.12
CA ASP A 106 -4.26 -3.20 -14.88
C ASP A 106 -5.16 -2.33 -13.99
N ASP A 107 -6.42 -2.76 -13.84
CA ASP A 107 -7.43 -2.04 -13.06
C ASP A 107 -6.99 -1.78 -11.61
N LEU A 108 -6.27 -2.71 -10.98
CA LEU A 108 -5.81 -2.57 -9.59
C LEU A 108 -4.68 -1.54 -9.48
N GLY A 109 -3.76 -1.49 -10.44
CA GLY A 109 -2.71 -0.47 -10.50
C GLY A 109 -3.28 0.92 -10.75
N HIS A 110 -4.26 1.04 -11.64
CA HIS A 110 -4.98 2.30 -11.87
C HIS A 110 -5.76 2.75 -10.64
N LEU A 111 -6.42 1.81 -9.95
CA LEU A 111 -7.12 2.09 -8.70
C LEU A 111 -6.15 2.58 -7.62
N PHE A 112 -5.01 1.90 -7.42
CA PHE A 112 -3.99 2.31 -6.46
C PHE A 112 -3.56 3.76 -6.68
N LYS A 113 -3.26 4.12 -7.94
CA LYS A 113 -2.86 5.48 -8.32
C LYS A 113 -3.97 6.49 -8.06
N SER A 114 -5.20 6.18 -8.44
CA SER A 114 -6.33 7.10 -8.28
C SER A 114 -6.70 7.31 -6.81
N ASP A 115 -6.59 6.26 -6.00
CA ASP A 115 -6.86 6.33 -4.56
C ASP A 115 -5.84 7.22 -3.85
N GLN A 116 -4.55 7.04 -4.12
CA GLN A 116 -3.52 7.95 -3.59
C GLN A 116 -3.74 9.41 -4.02
N ALA A 117 -4.15 9.64 -5.26
CA ALA A 117 -4.41 10.98 -5.77
C ALA A 117 -5.53 11.72 -5.01
N GLN A 118 -6.53 10.99 -4.47
CA GLN A 118 -7.61 11.58 -3.65
C GLN A 118 -7.07 12.25 -2.39
N TYR A 119 -5.93 11.80 -1.88
CA TYR A 119 -5.26 12.38 -0.70
C TYR A 119 -4.15 13.38 -1.07
N GLY A 120 -4.00 13.72 -2.36
CA GLY A 120 -2.95 14.62 -2.82
C GLY A 120 -1.54 14.03 -2.78
N ILE A 121 -1.40 12.71 -2.71
CA ILE A 121 -0.12 12.02 -2.69
C ILE A 121 0.48 12.03 -4.10
N ARG A 122 1.75 12.45 -4.21
CA ARG A 122 2.52 12.31 -5.44
C ARG A 122 2.94 10.85 -5.63
N SER A 123 2.20 10.11 -6.45
CA SER A 123 2.51 8.72 -6.76
C SER A 123 3.62 8.62 -7.81
N ILE A 124 4.77 8.06 -7.43
CA ILE A 124 5.90 7.72 -8.31
C ILE A 124 5.79 6.20 -8.57
N LEU A 125 4.88 5.84 -9.46
CA LEU A 125 4.58 4.44 -9.77
C LEU A 125 5.21 4.03 -11.08
N LEU A 126 6.09 3.06 -11.01
CA LEU A 126 6.67 2.42 -12.19
C LEU A 126 5.74 1.32 -12.69
N LYS A 127 5.88 1.00 -13.98
CA LYS A 127 5.12 -0.08 -14.60
C LYS A 127 5.93 -1.38 -14.54
N GLY A 128 5.36 -2.42 -13.95
CA GLY A 128 5.88 -3.78 -13.94
C GLY A 128 5.39 -4.59 -15.13
N VAL A 129 5.98 -5.79 -15.29
CA VAL A 129 5.58 -6.78 -16.30
C VAL A 129 4.41 -7.64 -15.81
N ASN A 130 4.44 -8.00 -14.52
CA ASN A 130 3.37 -8.76 -13.89
C ASN A 130 2.16 -7.88 -13.54
N SER A 131 1.03 -8.51 -13.24
CA SER A 131 -0.14 -7.82 -12.69
C SER A 131 0.16 -7.15 -11.35
N SER A 132 -0.60 -6.14 -11.00
CA SER A 132 -0.47 -5.41 -9.74
C SER A 132 -0.55 -6.33 -8.53
N GLY A 133 0.23 -5.99 -7.51
CA GLY A 133 0.18 -6.65 -6.23
C GLY A 133 -1.18 -6.44 -5.54
N ARG A 134 -1.63 -7.45 -4.80
CA ARG A 134 -2.91 -7.43 -4.08
C ARG A 134 -2.84 -8.20 -2.78
N ALA A 135 -3.43 -7.63 -1.73
CA ALA A 135 -3.64 -8.30 -0.47
C ALA A 135 -5.13 -8.61 -0.32
N MET A 136 -5.50 -9.88 -0.45
CA MET A 136 -6.88 -10.32 -0.28
C MET A 136 -7.11 -10.60 1.21
N VAL A 137 -7.95 -9.76 1.82
CA VAL A 137 -8.22 -9.75 3.27
C VAL A 137 -9.59 -10.34 3.52
N PHE A 138 -9.62 -11.49 4.14
CA PHE A 138 -10.83 -12.21 4.49
C PHE A 138 -11.18 -11.92 5.94
N ILE A 139 -12.37 -11.39 6.15
CA ILE A 139 -12.90 -11.10 7.49
C ILE A 139 -14.03 -12.10 7.74
N THR A 140 -13.82 -13.04 8.68
CA THR A 140 -14.78 -14.13 8.96
C THR A 140 -15.57 -13.88 10.24
N ALA A 141 -16.87 -14.18 10.18
CA ALA A 141 -17.72 -14.20 11.35
C ALA A 141 -17.37 -15.39 12.29
N PRO A 142 -17.72 -15.33 13.63
CA PRO A 142 -18.30 -14.18 14.32
C PRO A 142 -17.27 -13.18 14.88
N ASN A 143 -15.97 -13.50 14.90
CA ASN A 143 -14.95 -12.76 15.66
C ASN A 143 -14.25 -11.67 14.81
N ALA A 144 -14.66 -11.47 13.57
CA ALA A 144 -14.03 -10.57 12.62
C ALA A 144 -12.51 -10.84 12.45
N GLU A 145 -12.13 -12.12 12.54
CA GLU A 145 -10.74 -12.54 12.38
C GLU A 145 -10.28 -12.34 10.94
N ARG A 146 -9.08 -11.78 10.76
CA ARG A 146 -8.53 -11.47 9.45
C ARG A 146 -7.53 -12.53 8.99
N THR A 147 -7.76 -13.05 7.80
CA THR A 147 -6.84 -13.95 7.10
C THR A 147 -6.42 -13.29 5.81
N PHE A 148 -5.15 -13.46 5.41
CA PHE A 148 -4.61 -12.78 4.24
C PHE A 148 -4.06 -13.78 3.24
N ALA A 149 -4.36 -13.55 1.95
CA ALA A 149 -3.62 -14.13 0.85
C ALA A 149 -2.99 -12.98 0.04
N VAL A 150 -1.66 -12.96 -0.04
CA VAL A 150 -0.91 -11.84 -0.62
C VAL A 150 -0.18 -12.28 -1.86
N TYR A 151 -0.55 -11.69 -3.00
CA TYR A 151 0.20 -11.79 -4.24
C TYR A 151 0.94 -10.47 -4.47
N LEU A 152 2.26 -10.51 -4.49
CA LEU A 152 3.09 -9.29 -4.59
C LEU A 152 3.22 -8.77 -6.03
N GLY A 153 3.16 -9.65 -7.04
CA GLY A 153 3.14 -9.28 -8.45
C GLY A 153 4.21 -8.26 -8.84
N ALA A 154 3.79 -7.23 -9.56
CA ALA A 154 4.67 -6.15 -10.02
C ALA A 154 5.44 -5.44 -8.89
N ALA A 155 4.94 -5.46 -7.65
CA ALA A 155 5.63 -4.81 -6.53
C ALA A 155 7.02 -5.44 -6.25
N LEU A 156 7.20 -6.74 -6.52
CA LEU A 156 8.50 -7.42 -6.39
C LEU A 156 9.53 -7.02 -7.46
N GLU A 157 9.08 -6.40 -8.53
CA GLU A 157 9.94 -6.05 -9.66
C GLU A 157 10.69 -4.72 -9.46
N LEU A 158 10.52 -4.05 -8.31
CA LEU A 158 11.23 -2.83 -7.99
C LEU A 158 12.72 -3.16 -7.76
N VAL A 159 13.60 -2.57 -8.57
CA VAL A 159 15.04 -2.80 -8.54
C VAL A 159 15.83 -1.52 -8.31
N PRO A 160 17.11 -1.59 -7.90
CA PRO A 160 17.93 -0.40 -7.64
C PRO A 160 18.02 0.57 -8.82
N GLU A 161 18.02 0.05 -10.05
CA GLU A 161 18.14 0.77 -11.31
C GLU A 161 16.89 1.61 -11.62
N ASP A 162 15.76 1.26 -11.03
CA ASP A 162 14.51 2.01 -11.13
C ASP A 162 14.55 3.35 -10.38
N LEU A 163 15.47 3.51 -9.41
CA LEU A 163 15.46 4.63 -8.47
C LEU A 163 16.23 5.85 -9.02
N ASP A 164 15.48 6.89 -9.36
CA ASP A 164 16.05 8.17 -9.78
C ASP A 164 16.42 9.04 -8.55
N PRO A 165 17.67 9.52 -8.42
CA PRO A 165 18.09 10.42 -7.35
C PRO A 165 17.23 11.69 -7.21
N GLU A 166 16.65 12.17 -8.31
CA GLU A 166 15.82 13.39 -8.30
C GLU A 166 14.51 13.19 -7.50
N TRP A 167 14.04 11.97 -7.35
CA TRP A 167 12.80 11.70 -6.59
C TRP A 167 12.95 11.95 -5.10
N PHE A 168 14.18 11.89 -4.57
CA PHE A 168 14.48 12.04 -3.14
C PHE A 168 14.66 13.48 -2.70
N LYS A 169 14.86 14.40 -3.64
CA LYS A 169 15.13 15.80 -3.32
C LYS A 169 13.90 16.54 -2.80
N GLY A 170 14.12 17.36 -1.77
CA GLY A 170 13.09 18.24 -1.21
C GLY A 170 12.18 17.57 -0.18
N TYR A 171 12.46 16.33 0.21
CA TYR A 171 11.76 15.66 1.31
C TYR A 171 12.58 15.66 2.58
N ASP A 172 11.89 15.87 3.74
CA ASP A 172 12.51 15.84 5.06
C ASP A 172 12.69 14.40 5.56
N TYR A 173 11.71 13.55 5.26
CA TYR A 173 11.66 12.17 5.72
C TYR A 173 11.61 11.21 4.54
N PHE A 174 12.28 10.08 4.72
CA PHE A 174 12.17 8.93 3.82
C PHE A 174 11.73 7.71 4.63
N HIS A 175 10.54 7.19 4.32
CA HIS A 175 9.92 6.06 5.01
C HIS A 175 10.03 4.79 4.17
N ILE A 176 10.55 3.72 4.77
CA ILE A 176 10.80 2.43 4.11
C ILE A 176 9.87 1.38 4.69
N GLU A 177 9.21 0.62 3.81
CA GLU A 177 8.43 -0.55 4.19
C GLU A 177 9.33 -1.68 4.69
N GLY A 178 9.03 -2.23 5.87
CA GLY A 178 9.79 -3.34 6.44
C GLY A 178 9.76 -4.60 5.60
N TYR A 179 8.67 -4.87 4.90
CA TYR A 179 8.56 -6.02 3.99
C TYR A 179 9.52 -5.96 2.79
N LEU A 180 10.08 -4.80 2.46
CA LEU A 180 11.12 -4.68 1.44
C LEU A 180 12.49 -5.24 1.87
N VAL A 181 12.69 -5.61 3.14
CA VAL A 181 13.98 -6.15 3.63
C VAL A 181 14.45 -7.39 2.86
N GLN A 182 13.56 -8.06 2.16
CA GLN A 182 13.90 -9.16 1.26
C GLN A 182 14.64 -8.69 -0.01
N ASN A 183 14.47 -7.41 -0.40
CA ASN A 183 15.15 -6.78 -1.52
C ASN A 183 16.25 -5.81 -1.00
N GLN A 184 17.29 -6.38 -0.41
CA GLN A 184 18.37 -5.62 0.23
C GLN A 184 19.09 -4.66 -0.71
N ALA A 185 19.24 -5.01 -2.00
CA ALA A 185 19.89 -4.15 -2.98
C ALA A 185 19.11 -2.86 -3.21
N THR A 186 17.79 -2.98 -3.42
CA THR A 186 16.91 -1.82 -3.61
C THR A 186 16.84 -0.94 -2.38
N ILE A 187 16.72 -1.54 -1.17
CA ILE A 187 16.74 -0.76 0.08
C ILE A 187 18.07 -0.03 0.26
N ARG A 188 19.20 -0.71 0.05
CA ARG A 188 20.52 -0.07 0.16
C ARG A 188 20.62 1.14 -0.75
N ARG A 189 20.24 0.98 -2.02
CA ARG A 189 20.25 2.07 -3.01
C ARG A 189 19.32 3.22 -2.59
N ALA A 190 18.10 2.91 -2.15
CA ALA A 190 17.14 3.92 -1.67
C ALA A 190 17.66 4.70 -0.46
N VAL A 191 18.26 4.00 0.52
CA VAL A 191 18.88 4.62 1.71
C VAL A 191 20.05 5.53 1.32
N GLU A 192 20.92 5.10 0.40
CA GLU A 192 22.03 5.92 -0.10
C GLU A 192 21.52 7.21 -0.75
N LEU A 193 20.50 7.11 -1.60
CA LEU A 193 19.90 8.27 -2.27
C LEU A 193 19.21 9.22 -1.28
N ALA A 194 18.45 8.68 -0.33
CA ALA A 194 17.77 9.47 0.69
C ALA A 194 18.78 10.22 1.60
N LYS A 195 19.86 9.54 2.02
CA LYS A 195 20.94 10.18 2.79
C LYS A 195 21.64 11.28 1.99
N ALA A 196 21.92 11.05 0.72
CA ALA A 196 22.53 12.05 -0.15
C ALA A 196 21.62 13.27 -0.35
N ALA A 197 20.29 13.07 -0.32
CA ALA A 197 19.30 14.14 -0.37
C ALA A 197 19.06 14.84 0.99
N GLY A 198 19.64 14.34 2.09
CA GLY A 198 19.49 14.90 3.44
C GLY A 198 18.27 14.43 4.21
N CYS A 199 17.56 13.39 3.73
CA CYS A 199 16.36 12.90 4.40
C CYS A 199 16.67 12.20 5.73
N ILE A 200 15.77 12.37 6.71
CA ILE A 200 15.71 11.54 7.92
C ILE A 200 15.02 10.23 7.53
N ILE A 201 15.66 9.08 7.85
CA ILE A 201 15.15 7.77 7.47
C ILE A 201 14.31 7.17 8.59
N SER A 202 13.15 6.66 8.24
CA SER A 202 12.30 5.83 9.10
C SER A 202 11.99 4.48 8.43
N LEU A 203 11.76 3.47 9.23
CA LEU A 203 11.46 2.10 8.79
C LEU A 203 10.34 1.55 9.67
N ASP A 204 9.33 0.95 9.08
CA ASP A 204 8.41 0.10 9.82
C ASP A 204 8.99 -1.33 10.00
N MET A 205 8.47 -2.11 10.95
CA MET A 205 8.90 -3.49 11.23
C MET A 205 7.70 -4.42 11.35
#